data_b91ce926fcf26b8a4f1dbf6625a4f319
#
_entry.id   b91ce926fcf26b8a4f1dbf6625a4f319
#
_cell.length_a   1.000
_cell.length_b   1.000
_cell.length_c   1.000
_cell.angle_alpha   90.00
_cell.angle_beta   90.00
_cell.angle_gamma   90.00
#
_symmetry.space_group_name_H-M   'P 1'
#
loop_
_entity.id
_entity.type
_entity.pdbx_description
1 polymer ?
#
loop_
_entity_poly.entity_id
_entity_poly.type
_entity_poly.pdbx_seq_one_letter_code
_entity_poly.pdbx_strand_id
1 'polypeptide(L)'
;MKQLVISVCVLLSSVAALVLASYFSMRSPTVPRSSTGTVAEGAADAADVSAVQLQYPSRDDERLRGMVWIPGGVYTMGAADSFPDEFPPHSVQLDGFWMDETEVTNRQFAAFVDAVGYVTLAEQPPQLRSVQPGVGVTDSDILPELNKPGSICSLQLGSRGDIDPSKGAYSWWQYVPGASWRHPEGPESSIEDRLDHPVVHVSWPDAVAYCRWAGKALPTEAQWEYAARGGRAGEMYPWGQDRNPEGRWLHNIWQGQFPIEDTGEDGFRRTAPVGSFPANAFGLKDISGNVWEWCADYYQPDYYEACVQQGAGRPLRNPRGPESSFDPQEPGIVKRVQRGGSFMCSDQYCIGYRT
;
A
#
# COMPACT_ATOMS: atom_id res chain seq x y z
N MET A 1 15.92 11.01 -18.61
CA MET A 1 15.59 9.64 -18.20
C MET A 1 14.85 9.58 -16.86
N LYS A 2 15.23 10.40 -15.82
CA LYS A 2 14.51 10.42 -14.52
C LYS A 2 13.05 10.86 -14.60
N GLN A 3 12.71 11.82 -15.47
CA GLN A 3 11.30 12.26 -15.66
C GLN A 3 10.40 11.21 -16.32
N LEU A 4 10.97 10.29 -17.12
CA LEU A 4 10.18 9.24 -17.79
C LEU A 4 9.76 8.13 -16.82
N VAL A 5 10.58 7.86 -15.80
CA VAL A 5 10.29 6.82 -14.78
C VAL A 5 9.18 7.29 -13.83
N ILE A 6 9.16 8.58 -13.47
CA ILE A 6 8.10 9.16 -12.63
C ILE A 6 6.75 9.10 -13.36
N SER A 7 6.70 9.45 -14.66
CA SER A 7 5.48 9.31 -15.47
C SER A 7 4.96 7.89 -15.57
N VAL A 8 5.84 6.88 -15.55
CA VAL A 8 5.44 5.48 -15.72
C VAL A 8 4.85 4.89 -14.43
N CYS A 9 5.39 5.22 -13.26
CA CYS A 9 4.77 4.83 -11.98
C CYS A 9 3.40 5.49 -11.79
N VAL A 10 3.24 6.72 -12.25
CA VAL A 10 1.97 7.47 -12.22
C VAL A 10 0.96 6.89 -13.22
N LEU A 11 1.40 6.48 -14.43
CA LEU A 11 0.52 5.87 -15.44
C LEU A 11 0.00 4.49 -15.04
N LEU A 12 0.75 3.72 -14.26
CA LEU A 12 0.28 2.43 -13.72
C LEU A 12 -0.84 2.62 -12.69
N SER A 13 -0.83 3.74 -11.94
CA SER A 13 -1.95 4.11 -11.09
C SER A 13 -3.20 4.44 -11.91
N SER A 14 -3.07 4.95 -13.15
CA SER A 14 -4.21 5.39 -13.96
C SER A 14 -5.10 4.25 -14.45
N VAL A 15 -4.57 3.11 -14.84
CA VAL A 15 -5.40 1.96 -15.28
C VAL A 15 -5.93 1.18 -14.08
N ALA A 16 -5.15 1.01 -13.02
CA ALA A 16 -5.67 0.51 -11.75
C ALA A 16 -6.71 1.49 -11.16
N ALA A 17 -6.49 2.79 -11.29
CA ALA A 17 -7.42 3.83 -10.87
C ALA A 17 -8.66 3.92 -11.77
N LEU A 18 -8.59 3.67 -13.06
CA LEU A 18 -9.75 3.56 -13.96
C LEU A 18 -10.71 2.46 -13.49
N VAL A 19 -10.21 1.35 -12.99
CA VAL A 19 -11.02 0.28 -12.39
C VAL A 19 -11.46 0.64 -10.96
N LEU A 20 -10.67 1.40 -10.20
CA LEU A 20 -10.91 1.76 -8.79
C LEU A 20 -11.83 2.96 -8.60
N ALA A 21 -11.79 3.97 -9.48
CA ALA A 21 -12.65 5.16 -9.39
C ALA A 21 -14.14 4.83 -9.54
N SER A 22 -14.47 3.74 -10.22
CA SER A 22 -15.84 3.28 -10.41
C SER A 22 -16.57 2.91 -9.12
N TYR A 23 -15.85 2.60 -8.05
CA TYR A 23 -16.46 2.09 -6.82
C TYR A 23 -16.85 3.16 -5.80
N PHE A 24 -16.31 4.38 -5.90
CA PHE A 24 -16.52 5.43 -4.90
C PHE A 24 -17.75 6.30 -5.10
N SER A 25 -18.53 6.13 -6.17
CA SER A 25 -19.76 6.92 -6.41
C SER A 25 -21.01 6.42 -5.63
N MET A 26 -20.90 5.43 -4.76
CA MET A 26 -22.02 4.97 -3.94
C MET A 26 -22.05 5.67 -2.58
N ARG A 27 -22.95 6.65 -2.49
CA ARG A 27 -23.65 7.25 -1.34
C ARG A 27 -23.09 6.95 0.05
N SER A 28 -22.48 7.96 0.64
CA SER A 28 -22.36 8.07 2.10
C SER A 28 -23.76 8.07 2.74
N PRO A 29 -24.01 7.30 3.78
CA PRO A 29 -25.24 7.44 4.55
C PRO A 29 -25.21 8.78 5.28
N THR A 30 -26.21 9.61 5.04
CA THR A 30 -26.46 10.86 5.77
C THR A 30 -26.75 10.54 7.23
N VAL A 31 -25.85 10.91 8.11
CA VAL A 31 -26.11 10.93 9.56
C VAL A 31 -26.96 12.18 9.85
N PRO A 32 -28.10 12.07 10.57
CA PRO A 32 -28.93 13.22 10.91
C PRO A 32 -28.15 14.13 11.89
N ARG A 33 -28.07 15.41 11.58
CA ARG A 33 -27.61 16.45 12.52
C ARG A 33 -28.61 16.56 13.67
N SER A 34 -28.15 16.23 14.87
CA SER A 34 -28.84 16.56 16.12
C SER A 34 -28.55 18.02 16.48
N SER A 35 -29.62 18.68 16.93
CA SER A 35 -29.74 20.10 17.23
C SER A 35 -28.86 20.56 18.39
N THR A 36 -28.42 21.81 18.27
CA THR A 36 -27.77 22.69 19.25
C THR A 36 -28.39 22.66 20.64
N GLY A 37 -27.54 22.29 21.62
CA GLY A 37 -27.78 22.57 23.03
C GLY A 37 -26.63 23.39 23.59
N THR A 38 -26.87 24.64 23.93
CA THR A 38 -25.99 25.51 24.71
C THR A 38 -25.77 24.93 26.11
N VAL A 39 -24.53 24.74 26.51
CA VAL A 39 -24.19 24.47 27.93
C VAL A 39 -23.16 25.47 28.42
N ALA A 40 -23.48 25.98 29.61
CA ALA A 40 -22.80 27.06 30.33
C ALA A 40 -21.36 26.74 30.74
N GLU A 41 -20.52 27.79 30.79
CA GLU A 41 -19.23 27.79 31.47
C GLU A 41 -19.39 27.50 32.96
N GLY A 42 -18.78 26.39 33.39
CA GLY A 42 -18.55 26.08 34.77
C GLY A 42 -17.07 25.79 34.99
N ALA A 43 -16.38 26.68 35.72
CA ALA A 43 -15.02 26.44 36.18
C ALA A 43 -15.02 25.20 37.07
N ALA A 44 -14.19 24.21 36.74
CA ALA A 44 -13.91 23.06 37.56
C ALA A 44 -12.40 22.81 37.65
N ASP A 45 -11.99 22.63 38.87
CA ASP A 45 -10.67 22.44 39.47
C ASP A 45 -9.69 21.59 38.63
N ALA A 46 -8.41 21.99 38.75
CA ALA A 46 -7.25 21.20 38.37
C ALA A 46 -7.21 19.90 39.20
N ALA A 47 -7.85 18.86 38.72
CA ALA A 47 -7.73 17.51 39.27
C ALA A 47 -6.52 16.80 38.61
N ASP A 48 -5.65 16.37 39.47
CA ASP A 48 -4.54 15.44 39.40
C ASP A 48 -4.65 14.44 38.18
N VAL A 49 -3.89 14.69 37.11
CA VAL A 49 -3.67 13.75 36.03
C VAL A 49 -2.58 12.77 36.45
N SER A 50 -2.80 12.03 37.52
CA SER A 50 -1.97 10.88 37.86
C SER A 50 -2.25 9.77 36.86
N ALA A 51 -1.26 9.57 35.97
CA ALA A 51 -0.94 8.35 35.24
C ALA A 51 -2.14 7.44 34.88
N VAL A 52 -2.85 7.76 33.82
CA VAL A 52 -3.53 6.70 33.07
C VAL A 52 -2.44 5.78 32.53
N GLN A 53 -2.15 4.70 33.24
CA GLN A 53 -1.40 3.58 32.72
C GLN A 53 -2.21 3.04 31.54
N LEU A 54 -1.77 3.37 30.32
CA LEU A 54 -2.24 2.70 29.12
C LEU A 54 -1.94 1.20 29.33
N GLN A 55 -2.97 0.43 29.68
CA GLN A 55 -2.87 -1.02 29.71
C GLN A 55 -2.72 -1.50 28.27
N TYR A 56 -1.47 -1.69 27.84
CA TYR A 56 -1.19 -2.37 26.59
C TYR A 56 -1.71 -3.81 26.73
N PRO A 57 -2.37 -4.35 25.67
CA PRO A 57 -2.78 -5.74 25.66
C PRO A 57 -1.58 -6.64 26.01
N SER A 58 -1.79 -7.63 26.86
CA SER A 58 -0.77 -8.64 27.14
C SER A 58 -0.36 -9.32 25.83
N ARG A 59 0.92 -9.70 25.68
CA ARG A 59 1.39 -10.52 24.54
C ARG A 59 0.65 -11.87 24.43
N ASP A 60 -0.04 -12.27 25.47
CA ASP A 60 -0.85 -13.49 25.51
C ASP A 60 -2.25 -13.32 24.89
N ASP A 61 -2.60 -12.11 24.42
CA ASP A 61 -3.86 -11.87 23.72
C ASP A 61 -3.81 -12.54 22.33
N GLU A 62 -4.68 -13.51 22.10
CA GLU A 62 -4.74 -14.22 20.81
C GLU A 62 -4.93 -13.32 19.59
N ARG A 63 -5.55 -12.15 19.79
CA ARG A 63 -5.74 -11.13 18.75
C ARG A 63 -4.42 -10.53 18.28
N LEU A 64 -3.36 -10.62 19.09
CA LEU A 64 -2.01 -10.11 18.79
C LEU A 64 -1.07 -11.19 18.25
N ARG A 65 -1.58 -12.40 18.03
CA ARG A 65 -0.77 -13.48 17.45
C ARG A 65 -0.28 -13.09 16.06
N GLY A 66 1.04 -13.17 15.82
CA GLY A 66 1.69 -12.77 14.58
C GLY A 66 1.85 -11.24 14.43
N MET A 67 1.68 -10.50 15.52
CA MET A 67 1.97 -9.06 15.56
C MET A 67 3.20 -8.77 16.43
N VAL A 68 3.89 -7.70 16.08
CA VAL A 68 5.01 -7.15 16.85
C VAL A 68 4.63 -5.78 17.42
N TRP A 69 5.14 -5.47 18.60
CA TRP A 69 4.97 -4.17 19.21
C TRP A 69 5.98 -3.17 18.65
N ILE A 70 5.48 -2.10 18.05
CA ILE A 70 6.28 -0.97 17.58
C ILE A 70 6.25 0.09 18.67
N PRO A 71 7.39 0.38 19.32
CA PRO A 71 7.43 1.40 20.37
C PRO A 71 7.17 2.78 19.79
N GLY A 72 6.46 3.61 20.54
CA GLY A 72 6.27 5.01 20.13
C GLY A 72 7.59 5.79 20.12
N GLY A 73 7.64 6.85 19.32
CA GLY A 73 8.84 7.66 19.20
C GLY A 73 8.68 8.86 18.29
N VAL A 74 9.76 9.63 18.19
CA VAL A 74 9.88 10.75 17.23
C VAL A 74 10.89 10.33 16.16
N TYR A 75 10.55 10.57 14.89
CA TYR A 75 11.44 10.29 13.77
C TYR A 75 11.29 11.34 12.67
N THR A 76 12.20 11.33 11.72
CA THR A 76 12.10 12.11 10.49
C THR A 76 11.48 11.25 9.40
N MET A 77 10.28 11.62 8.96
CA MET A 77 9.56 11.01 7.85
C MET A 77 10.00 11.63 6.53
N GLY A 78 10.15 10.81 5.49
CA GLY A 78 10.56 11.24 4.18
C GLY A 78 12.07 11.32 3.98
N ALA A 79 12.50 11.75 2.79
CA ALA A 79 13.89 11.84 2.39
C ALA A 79 14.13 13.08 1.50
N ALA A 80 15.37 13.62 1.55
CA ALA A 80 15.73 14.81 0.79
C ALA A 80 16.12 14.51 -0.66
N ASP A 81 16.53 13.29 -0.95
CA ASP A 81 17.08 12.81 -2.24
C ASP A 81 16.25 11.66 -2.84
N SER A 82 14.97 11.61 -2.50
CA SER A 82 14.01 10.61 -2.94
C SER A 82 13.02 11.15 -3.99
N PHE A 83 11.80 10.60 -4.01
CA PHE A 83 10.73 11.09 -4.86
C PHE A 83 10.21 12.47 -4.38
N PRO A 84 9.70 13.32 -5.30
CA PRO A 84 9.19 14.64 -4.92
C PRO A 84 8.09 14.62 -3.85
N ASP A 85 7.26 13.59 -3.84
CA ASP A 85 6.16 13.38 -2.91
C ASP A 85 6.60 12.76 -1.56
N GLU A 86 7.89 12.40 -1.43
CA GLU A 86 8.55 12.04 -0.17
C GLU A 86 9.34 13.22 0.43
N PHE A 87 9.25 14.41 -0.15
CA PHE A 87 9.92 15.63 0.25
C PHE A 87 8.90 16.72 0.63
N PRO A 88 9.19 17.60 1.61
CA PRO A 88 10.40 17.65 2.44
C PRO A 88 10.36 16.67 3.63
N PRO A 89 11.54 16.22 4.10
CA PRO A 89 11.61 15.48 5.35
C PRO A 89 11.06 16.32 6.51
N HIS A 90 10.27 15.69 7.37
CA HIS A 90 9.62 16.38 8.48
C HIS A 90 9.53 15.51 9.73
N SER A 91 9.39 16.16 10.89
CA SER A 91 9.37 15.45 12.16
C SER A 91 7.97 14.94 12.50
N VAL A 92 7.88 13.65 12.84
CA VAL A 92 6.65 12.96 13.23
C VAL A 92 6.85 12.30 14.60
N GLN A 93 5.83 12.37 15.45
CA GLN A 93 5.73 11.65 16.72
C GLN A 93 4.60 10.64 16.63
N LEU A 94 4.90 9.38 16.92
CA LEU A 94 3.90 8.30 16.98
C LEU A 94 3.79 7.76 18.40
N ASP A 95 2.57 7.45 18.80
CA ASP A 95 2.33 6.56 19.94
C ASP A 95 2.68 5.11 19.53
N GLY A 96 2.97 4.23 20.49
CA GLY A 96 3.24 2.84 20.18
C GLY A 96 2.00 2.10 19.66
N PHE A 97 2.21 1.10 18.82
CA PHE A 97 1.15 0.32 18.19
C PHE A 97 1.59 -1.12 17.92
N TRP A 98 0.62 -2.00 17.69
CA TRP A 98 0.85 -3.35 17.21
C TRP A 98 0.75 -3.38 15.69
N MET A 99 1.66 -4.11 15.05
CA MET A 99 1.68 -4.29 13.59
C MET A 99 1.88 -5.77 13.26
N ASP A 100 1.25 -6.27 12.21
CA ASP A 100 1.49 -7.62 11.73
C ASP A 100 2.96 -7.78 11.34
N GLU A 101 3.54 -8.95 11.69
CA GLU A 101 4.95 -9.24 11.44
C GLU A 101 5.28 -9.36 9.96
N THR A 102 4.29 -9.72 9.14
CA THR A 102 4.38 -9.95 7.70
C THR A 102 3.15 -9.39 7.00
N GLU A 103 3.16 -9.38 5.69
CA GLU A 103 1.97 -9.15 4.87
C GLU A 103 0.91 -10.22 5.15
N VAL A 104 -0.36 -9.91 4.81
CA VAL A 104 -1.48 -10.84 4.92
C VAL A 104 -1.34 -11.96 3.88
N THR A 105 -1.35 -13.21 4.35
CA THR A 105 -1.18 -14.38 3.48
C THR A 105 -2.47 -14.77 2.76
N ASN A 106 -2.33 -15.54 1.67
CA ASN A 106 -3.47 -16.16 0.97
C ASN A 106 -4.31 -17.01 1.93
N ARG A 107 -3.69 -17.74 2.84
CA ARG A 107 -4.37 -18.54 3.88
C ARG A 107 -5.25 -17.68 4.80
N GLN A 108 -4.72 -16.56 5.28
CA GLN A 108 -5.46 -15.66 6.16
C GLN A 108 -6.60 -14.97 5.43
N PHE A 109 -6.36 -14.54 4.18
CA PHE A 109 -7.39 -13.91 3.36
C PHE A 109 -8.50 -14.91 2.96
N ALA A 110 -8.14 -16.17 2.66
CA ALA A 110 -9.11 -17.24 2.43
C ALA A 110 -10.02 -17.45 3.64
N ALA A 111 -9.45 -17.50 4.84
CA ALA A 111 -10.26 -17.64 6.07
C ALA A 111 -11.26 -16.48 6.25
N PHE A 112 -10.89 -15.26 5.90
CA PHE A 112 -11.83 -14.12 5.88
C PHE A 112 -12.95 -14.32 4.86
N VAL A 113 -12.59 -14.62 3.61
CA VAL A 113 -13.57 -14.82 2.53
C VAL A 113 -14.53 -15.94 2.88
N ASP A 114 -14.04 -17.08 3.39
CA ASP A 114 -14.84 -18.24 3.75
C ASP A 114 -15.76 -17.93 4.94
N ALA A 115 -15.34 -17.11 5.89
CA ALA A 115 -16.13 -16.75 7.07
C ALA A 115 -17.31 -15.83 6.76
N VAL A 116 -17.17 -14.92 5.76
CA VAL A 116 -18.18 -13.87 5.52
C VAL A 116 -18.74 -13.87 4.10
N GLY A 117 -18.28 -14.75 3.22
CA GLY A 117 -18.70 -14.80 1.81
C GLY A 117 -18.31 -13.54 1.03
N TYR A 118 -17.13 -12.98 1.33
CA TYR A 118 -16.68 -11.74 0.71
C TYR A 118 -16.35 -11.95 -0.77
N VAL A 119 -16.71 -10.99 -1.62
CA VAL A 119 -16.40 -10.95 -3.05
C VAL A 119 -15.54 -9.72 -3.30
N THR A 120 -14.28 -9.93 -3.72
CA THR A 120 -13.33 -8.85 -3.97
C THR A 120 -13.69 -8.03 -5.21
N LEU A 121 -13.10 -6.83 -5.31
CA LEU A 121 -13.31 -5.98 -6.49
C LEU A 121 -12.90 -6.68 -7.79
N ALA A 122 -11.80 -7.44 -7.79
CA ALA A 122 -11.34 -8.20 -8.95
C ALA A 122 -12.31 -9.31 -9.39
N GLU A 123 -13.17 -9.79 -8.49
CA GLU A 123 -14.19 -10.79 -8.78
C GLU A 123 -15.54 -10.18 -9.22
N GLN A 124 -15.60 -8.84 -9.35
CA GLN A 124 -16.79 -8.11 -9.79
C GLN A 124 -16.57 -7.47 -11.16
N PRO A 125 -17.59 -7.35 -12.00
CA PRO A 125 -17.47 -6.63 -13.27
C PRO A 125 -17.06 -5.16 -13.02
N PRO A 126 -16.03 -4.66 -13.73
CA PRO A 126 -15.62 -3.26 -13.60
C PRO A 126 -16.74 -2.28 -13.96
N GLN A 127 -16.88 -1.21 -13.18
CA GLN A 127 -17.89 -0.15 -13.45
C GLN A 127 -17.24 0.98 -14.27
N LEU A 128 -16.89 0.71 -15.53
CA LEU A 128 -16.10 1.62 -16.37
C LEU A 128 -16.80 2.95 -16.72
N ARG A 129 -18.14 3.03 -16.61
CA ARG A 129 -18.91 4.24 -16.92
C ARG A 129 -18.77 5.38 -15.92
N SER A 130 -18.28 5.11 -14.73
CA SER A 130 -18.17 6.12 -13.66
C SER A 130 -16.82 6.81 -13.62
N VAL A 131 -15.89 6.43 -14.51
CA VAL A 131 -14.47 6.78 -14.39
C VAL A 131 -14.13 8.22 -14.79
N GLN A 132 -14.90 8.87 -15.67
CA GLN A 132 -14.70 10.29 -15.98
C GLN A 132 -16.04 10.97 -16.37
N PRO A 133 -16.65 11.77 -15.50
CA PRO A 133 -17.69 12.69 -15.92
C PRO A 133 -17.10 13.69 -16.92
N GLY A 134 -17.47 13.60 -18.21
CA GLY A 134 -17.04 14.53 -19.24
C GLY A 134 -16.14 13.95 -20.35
N VAL A 135 -15.57 12.78 -20.19
CA VAL A 135 -14.99 12.02 -21.30
C VAL A 135 -16.06 11.04 -21.77
N GLY A 136 -16.59 11.28 -22.96
CA GLY A 136 -17.65 10.47 -23.56
C GLY A 136 -17.14 9.11 -24.02
N VAL A 137 -16.78 8.23 -23.04
CA VAL A 137 -16.50 6.82 -23.30
C VAL A 137 -17.83 6.15 -23.58
N THR A 138 -18.05 5.67 -24.79
CA THR A 138 -19.24 4.90 -25.19
C THR A 138 -18.99 3.41 -24.95
N ASP A 139 -20.06 2.62 -24.84
CA ASP A 139 -19.95 1.15 -24.70
C ASP A 139 -19.14 0.50 -25.82
N SER A 140 -19.10 1.13 -27.02
CA SER A 140 -18.30 0.69 -28.15
C SER A 140 -16.79 0.94 -28.01
N ASP A 141 -16.41 1.85 -27.10
CA ASP A 141 -14.99 2.18 -26.86
C ASP A 141 -14.37 1.25 -25.79
N ILE A 142 -15.21 0.48 -25.08
CA ILE A 142 -14.76 -0.45 -24.05
C ILE A 142 -14.52 -1.81 -24.69
N LEU A 143 -13.27 -2.28 -24.57
CA LEU A 143 -12.95 -3.64 -25.00
C LEU A 143 -13.79 -4.65 -24.22
N PRO A 144 -14.41 -5.66 -24.90
CA PRO A 144 -15.30 -6.63 -24.24
C PRO A 144 -14.66 -7.34 -23.03
N GLU A 145 -13.35 -7.52 -23.05
CA GLU A 145 -12.58 -8.12 -21.98
C GLU A 145 -12.60 -7.28 -20.71
N LEU A 146 -12.63 -5.94 -20.83
CA LEU A 146 -12.66 -5.01 -19.70
C LEU A 146 -14.03 -4.98 -19.00
N ASN A 147 -15.07 -5.60 -19.57
CA ASN A 147 -16.38 -5.74 -18.93
C ASN A 147 -16.51 -7.02 -18.07
N LYS A 148 -15.50 -7.88 -18.07
CA LYS A 148 -15.47 -9.11 -17.26
C LYS A 148 -14.73 -8.86 -15.95
N PRO A 149 -15.08 -9.56 -14.84
CA PRO A 149 -14.25 -9.57 -13.66
C PRO A 149 -12.81 -9.94 -14.00
N GLY A 150 -11.84 -9.32 -13.34
CA GLY A 150 -10.43 -9.56 -13.58
C GLY A 150 -9.54 -8.53 -12.92
N SER A 151 -8.25 -8.64 -13.16
CA SER A 151 -7.24 -7.74 -12.61
C SER A 151 -6.08 -7.53 -13.59
N ILE A 152 -5.20 -6.58 -13.26
CA ILE A 152 -4.00 -6.30 -14.04
C ILE A 152 -2.88 -7.25 -13.59
N CYS A 153 -2.35 -8.00 -14.54
CA CYS A 153 -1.24 -8.92 -14.33
C CYS A 153 0.00 -8.45 -15.08
N SER A 154 1.17 -8.77 -14.54
CA SER A 154 2.43 -8.59 -15.24
C SER A 154 2.64 -9.70 -16.26
N LEU A 155 3.04 -9.32 -17.47
CA LEU A 155 3.51 -10.24 -18.50
C LEU A 155 5.03 -10.38 -18.41
N GLN A 156 5.50 -11.60 -18.47
CA GLN A 156 6.92 -11.84 -18.72
C GLN A 156 7.17 -11.71 -20.22
N LEU A 157 7.99 -10.74 -20.59
CA LEU A 157 8.39 -10.55 -21.99
C LEU A 157 9.56 -11.49 -22.32
N GLY A 158 9.61 -11.98 -23.53
CA GLY A 158 10.69 -12.87 -23.99
C GLY A 158 11.93 -12.11 -24.46
N SER A 159 11.76 -10.85 -24.89
CA SER A 159 12.84 -10.04 -25.46
C SER A 159 12.52 -8.53 -25.41
N ARG A 160 13.54 -7.70 -25.62
CA ARG A 160 13.36 -6.24 -25.81
C ARG A 160 12.48 -5.90 -27.01
N GLY A 161 12.43 -6.76 -28.02
CA GLY A 161 11.59 -6.56 -29.19
C GLY A 161 10.09 -6.65 -28.89
N ASP A 162 9.72 -7.25 -27.76
CA ASP A 162 8.34 -7.37 -27.32
C ASP A 162 7.82 -6.10 -26.62
N ILE A 163 8.73 -5.16 -26.31
CA ILE A 163 8.37 -3.86 -25.75
C ILE A 163 7.87 -2.98 -26.91
N ASP A 164 6.58 -2.67 -26.88
CA ASP A 164 5.97 -1.71 -27.80
C ASP A 164 6.20 -0.28 -27.28
N PRO A 165 7.02 0.53 -27.98
CA PRO A 165 7.30 1.89 -27.52
C PRO A 165 6.06 2.79 -27.42
N SER A 166 5.01 2.49 -28.19
CA SER A 166 3.76 3.24 -28.17
C SER A 166 2.92 2.94 -26.95
N LYS A 167 3.11 1.78 -26.34
CA LYS A 167 2.39 1.33 -25.14
C LYS A 167 3.14 1.64 -23.83
N GLY A 168 4.45 1.90 -23.90
CA GLY A 168 5.26 2.11 -22.71
C GLY A 168 5.12 0.96 -21.71
N ALA A 169 4.76 1.25 -20.46
CA ALA A 169 4.56 0.25 -19.42
C ALA A 169 3.44 -0.76 -19.72
N TYR A 170 2.47 -0.42 -20.54
CA TYR A 170 1.44 -1.37 -20.98
C TYR A 170 1.98 -2.51 -21.87
N SER A 171 3.22 -2.49 -22.25
CA SER A 171 3.87 -3.63 -22.91
C SER A 171 4.00 -4.84 -21.97
N TRP A 172 4.12 -4.64 -20.66
CA TRP A 172 4.25 -5.72 -19.65
C TRP A 172 3.13 -5.76 -18.62
N TRP A 173 2.12 -4.87 -18.75
CA TRP A 173 0.90 -4.91 -17.94
C TRP A 173 -0.30 -5.25 -18.82
N GLN A 174 -1.10 -6.21 -18.41
CA GLN A 174 -2.31 -6.62 -19.10
C GLN A 174 -3.47 -6.83 -18.16
N TYR A 175 -4.67 -6.36 -18.54
CA TYR A 175 -5.89 -6.79 -17.87
C TYR A 175 -6.20 -8.24 -18.26
N VAL A 176 -6.32 -9.11 -17.25
CA VAL A 176 -6.58 -10.54 -17.44
C VAL A 176 -7.95 -10.87 -16.84
N PRO A 177 -8.96 -11.15 -17.68
CA PRO A 177 -10.24 -11.63 -17.20
C PRO A 177 -10.10 -12.89 -16.35
N GLY A 178 -10.77 -12.92 -15.20
CA GLY A 178 -10.69 -14.02 -14.25
C GLY A 178 -9.47 -14.00 -13.32
N ALA A 179 -8.52 -13.06 -13.50
CA ALA A 179 -7.46 -12.87 -12.52
C ALA A 179 -8.04 -12.29 -11.22
N SER A 180 -7.66 -12.88 -10.11
CA SER A 180 -8.13 -12.52 -8.77
C SER A 180 -7.15 -13.03 -7.73
N TRP A 181 -7.42 -12.78 -6.46
CA TRP A 181 -6.59 -13.29 -5.38
C TRP A 181 -6.50 -14.83 -5.36
N ARG A 182 -7.53 -15.55 -5.84
CA ARG A 182 -7.51 -17.03 -5.98
C ARG A 182 -6.79 -17.50 -7.23
N HIS A 183 -6.73 -16.66 -8.24
CA HIS A 183 -6.19 -16.93 -9.58
C HIS A 183 -5.22 -15.81 -10.01
N PRO A 184 -4.02 -15.71 -9.39
CA PRO A 184 -3.16 -14.53 -9.52
C PRO A 184 -2.66 -14.24 -10.94
N GLU A 185 -2.53 -15.23 -11.78
CA GLU A 185 -2.10 -15.08 -13.17
C GLU A 185 -3.25 -15.29 -14.17
N GLY A 186 -4.50 -15.36 -13.71
CA GLY A 186 -5.68 -15.65 -14.49
C GLY A 186 -6.34 -17.00 -14.15
N PRO A 187 -7.44 -17.36 -14.80
CA PRO A 187 -8.35 -18.45 -14.37
C PRO A 187 -7.70 -19.83 -14.27
N GLU A 188 -6.61 -20.07 -15.00
CA GLU A 188 -5.89 -21.35 -14.96
C GLU A 188 -4.85 -21.43 -13.82
N SER A 189 -4.63 -20.34 -13.10
CA SER A 189 -3.70 -20.30 -11.97
C SER A 189 -4.41 -20.60 -10.64
N SER A 190 -3.65 -20.97 -9.60
CA SER A 190 -4.16 -21.31 -8.28
C SER A 190 -3.23 -20.78 -7.20
N ILE A 191 -3.77 -20.63 -5.98
CA ILE A 191 -3.00 -20.32 -4.78
C ILE A 191 -2.75 -21.56 -3.88
N GLU A 192 -3.15 -22.74 -4.29
CA GLU A 192 -3.08 -23.96 -3.48
C GLU A 192 -1.65 -24.30 -3.02
N ASP A 193 -0.67 -24.02 -3.85
CA ASP A 193 0.77 -24.18 -3.58
C ASP A 193 1.41 -22.92 -2.96
N ARG A 194 0.64 -21.83 -2.78
CA ARG A 194 1.08 -20.51 -2.36
C ARG A 194 0.28 -19.94 -1.17
N LEU A 195 -0.20 -20.82 -0.29
CA LEU A 195 -1.04 -20.40 0.84
C LEU A 195 -0.32 -19.47 1.82
N ASP A 196 1.00 -19.61 1.94
CA ASP A 196 1.83 -18.78 2.82
C ASP A 196 2.51 -17.60 2.07
N HIS A 197 2.15 -17.36 0.80
CA HIS A 197 2.51 -16.16 0.07
C HIS A 197 1.56 -15.01 0.40
N PRO A 198 1.96 -13.73 0.22
CA PRO A 198 1.07 -12.60 0.40
C PRO A 198 -0.10 -12.67 -0.58
N VAL A 199 -1.26 -12.23 -0.13
CA VAL A 199 -2.44 -12.10 -1.01
C VAL A 199 -2.24 -10.94 -1.97
N VAL A 200 -2.55 -11.17 -3.26
CA VAL A 200 -2.46 -10.17 -4.33
C VAL A 200 -3.83 -9.90 -4.96
N HIS A 201 -3.93 -8.92 -5.87
CA HIS A 201 -5.19 -8.48 -6.51
C HIS A 201 -6.28 -8.07 -5.50
N VAL A 202 -5.86 -7.48 -4.38
CA VAL A 202 -6.74 -6.89 -3.38
C VAL A 202 -6.73 -5.37 -3.52
N SER A 203 -7.90 -4.79 -3.65
CA SER A 203 -8.08 -3.34 -3.65
C SER A 203 -8.02 -2.79 -2.22
N TRP A 204 -7.89 -1.46 -2.09
CA TRP A 204 -7.95 -0.82 -0.78
C TRP A 204 -9.26 -1.12 0.00
N PRO A 205 -10.47 -1.11 -0.62
CA PRO A 205 -11.69 -1.55 0.05
C PRO A 205 -11.65 -3.01 0.52
N ASP A 206 -11.05 -3.92 -0.25
CA ASP A 206 -10.90 -5.33 0.14
C ASP A 206 -10.00 -5.47 1.36
N ALA A 207 -8.87 -4.74 1.36
CA ALA A 207 -7.94 -4.72 2.49
C ALA A 207 -8.61 -4.14 3.76
N VAL A 208 -9.41 -3.07 3.64
CA VAL A 208 -10.18 -2.52 4.77
C VAL A 208 -11.23 -3.50 5.26
N ALA A 209 -11.90 -4.24 4.37
CA ALA A 209 -12.88 -5.25 4.75
C ALA A 209 -12.22 -6.39 5.54
N TYR A 210 -11.08 -6.89 5.08
CA TYR A 210 -10.26 -7.85 5.82
C TYR A 210 -9.87 -7.32 7.20
N CYS A 211 -9.30 -6.12 7.27
CA CYS A 211 -8.88 -5.51 8.53
C CYS A 211 -10.03 -5.42 9.54
N ARG A 212 -11.22 -4.99 9.10
CA ARG A 212 -12.41 -4.90 9.97
C ARG A 212 -12.83 -6.27 10.50
N TRP A 213 -12.83 -7.30 9.66
CA TRP A 213 -13.13 -8.66 10.07
C TRP A 213 -12.11 -9.18 11.09
N ALA A 214 -10.83 -8.93 10.84
CA ALA A 214 -9.73 -9.35 11.71
C ALA A 214 -9.61 -8.52 13.01
N GLY A 215 -10.45 -7.47 13.19
CA GLY A 215 -10.34 -6.55 14.34
C GLY A 215 -9.08 -5.66 14.28
N LYS A 216 -8.60 -5.37 13.08
CA LYS A 216 -7.39 -4.59 12.77
C LYS A 216 -7.73 -3.34 11.95
N ALA A 217 -6.71 -2.57 11.60
CA ALA A 217 -6.80 -1.44 10.67
C ALA A 217 -5.56 -1.41 9.77
N LEU A 218 -5.66 -0.76 8.62
CA LEU A 218 -4.48 -0.44 7.83
C LEU A 218 -3.60 0.55 8.61
N PRO A 219 -2.27 0.43 8.51
CA PRO A 219 -1.36 1.43 9.09
C PRO A 219 -1.54 2.77 8.38
N THR A 220 -1.30 3.87 9.08
CA THR A 220 -1.05 5.14 8.39
C THR A 220 0.31 5.08 7.70
N GLU A 221 0.54 5.91 6.68
CA GLU A 221 1.83 5.98 6.01
C GLU A 221 2.97 6.27 7.00
N ALA A 222 2.73 7.18 7.95
CA ALA A 222 3.69 7.50 9.00
C ALA A 222 3.98 6.30 9.92
N GLN A 223 2.98 5.49 10.25
CA GLN A 223 3.19 4.25 11.03
C GLN A 223 3.98 3.23 10.23
N TRP A 224 3.63 3.08 8.94
CA TRP A 224 4.31 2.15 8.04
C TRP A 224 5.80 2.51 7.92
N GLU A 225 6.13 3.75 7.58
CA GLU A 225 7.52 4.19 7.39
C GLU A 225 8.33 4.09 8.69
N TYR A 226 7.76 4.52 9.82
CA TYR A 226 8.42 4.39 11.12
C TYR A 226 8.76 2.95 11.46
N ALA A 227 7.80 2.05 11.24
CA ALA A 227 7.96 0.63 11.48
C ALA A 227 9.00 0.00 10.52
N ALA A 228 8.96 0.38 9.22
CA ALA A 228 9.91 -0.07 8.21
C ALA A 228 11.34 0.34 8.54
N ARG A 229 11.55 1.57 9.00
CA ARG A 229 12.88 2.07 9.43
C ARG A 229 13.46 1.30 10.61
N GLY A 230 12.66 0.64 11.42
CA GLY A 230 13.15 -0.16 12.55
C GLY A 230 14.01 0.62 13.55
N GLY A 231 13.72 1.93 13.75
CA GLY A 231 14.52 2.83 14.59
C GLY A 231 15.80 3.38 13.95
N ARG A 232 16.06 3.11 12.66
CA ARG A 232 17.22 3.62 11.92
C ARG A 232 16.86 4.92 11.20
N ALA A 233 17.41 6.03 11.65
CA ALA A 233 17.19 7.33 11.03
C ALA A 233 18.07 7.52 9.79
N GLY A 234 17.47 7.99 8.68
CA GLY A 234 18.20 8.38 7.46
C GLY A 234 18.79 7.22 6.67
N GLU A 235 18.47 5.97 7.02
CA GLU A 235 18.89 4.81 6.24
C GLU A 235 17.98 4.59 5.04
N MET A 236 18.56 4.11 3.94
CA MET A 236 17.83 3.89 2.69
C MET A 236 16.98 2.61 2.73
N TYR A 237 17.43 1.60 3.47
CA TYR A 237 16.77 0.32 3.59
C TYR A 237 16.52 -0.02 5.08
N PRO A 238 15.61 -0.94 5.39
CA PRO A 238 15.35 -1.37 6.77
C PRO A 238 16.59 -1.88 7.53
N TRP A 239 17.62 -2.29 6.81
CA TRP A 239 18.87 -2.84 7.36
C TRP A 239 20.08 -1.90 7.24
N GLY A 240 20.00 -0.78 6.52
CA GLY A 240 21.10 0.20 6.37
C GLY A 240 21.16 0.86 5.01
N GLN A 241 22.35 1.32 4.62
CA GLN A 241 22.56 2.05 3.35
C GLN A 241 22.87 1.14 2.16
N ASP A 242 23.41 -0.04 2.41
CA ASP A 242 23.78 -0.98 1.34
C ASP A 242 22.59 -1.87 1.00
N ARG A 243 22.19 -1.91 -0.28
CA ARG A 243 21.10 -2.74 -0.75
C ARG A 243 21.38 -4.24 -0.54
N ASN A 244 22.61 -4.66 -0.85
CA ASN A 244 23.02 -6.05 -0.82
C ASN A 244 24.27 -6.23 0.07
N PRO A 245 24.15 -6.05 1.38
CA PRO A 245 25.30 -6.14 2.27
C PRO A 245 25.95 -7.52 2.18
N GLU A 246 27.25 -7.54 1.97
CA GLU A 246 28.04 -8.78 1.78
C GLU A 246 27.55 -9.64 0.60
N GLY A 247 26.92 -9.02 -0.41
CA GLY A 247 26.34 -9.70 -1.57
C GLY A 247 25.07 -10.49 -1.29
N ARG A 248 24.43 -10.30 -0.12
CA ARG A 248 23.19 -11.00 0.26
C ARG A 248 21.97 -10.18 -0.16
N TRP A 249 20.98 -10.86 -0.71
CA TRP A 249 19.64 -10.31 -0.91
C TRP A 249 18.87 -10.36 0.41
N LEU A 250 18.32 -9.22 0.84
CA LEU A 250 17.55 -9.10 2.07
C LEU A 250 16.08 -8.74 1.82
N HIS A 251 15.67 -8.77 0.56
CA HIS A 251 14.31 -8.50 0.10
C HIS A 251 14.04 -9.19 -1.24
N ASN A 252 12.77 -9.41 -1.54
CA ASN A 252 12.32 -9.95 -2.83
C ASN A 252 12.04 -8.79 -3.79
N ILE A 253 12.93 -8.58 -4.75
CA ILE A 253 12.79 -7.58 -5.82
C ILE A 253 13.26 -8.18 -7.15
N TRP A 254 13.02 -7.49 -8.26
CA TRP A 254 13.48 -7.92 -9.57
C TRP A 254 15.01 -7.83 -9.72
N GLN A 255 15.63 -8.92 -10.19
CA GLN A 255 17.04 -8.98 -10.54
C GLN A 255 17.21 -9.25 -12.04
N GLY A 256 18.29 -8.72 -12.63
CA GLY A 256 18.54 -8.86 -14.06
C GLY A 256 17.94 -7.74 -14.91
N GLN A 257 17.42 -8.04 -16.07
CA GLN A 257 16.97 -7.05 -17.04
C GLN A 257 15.45 -6.86 -17.02
N PHE A 258 14.97 -5.80 -16.37
CA PHE A 258 13.55 -5.48 -16.35
C PHE A 258 13.03 -5.02 -17.72
N PRO A 259 11.84 -5.44 -18.18
CA PRO A 259 10.92 -6.47 -17.66
C PRO A 259 11.08 -7.82 -18.39
N ILE A 260 12.27 -8.16 -18.84
CA ILE A 260 12.53 -9.28 -19.77
C ILE A 260 12.99 -10.52 -19.01
N GLU A 261 13.99 -10.34 -18.14
CA GLU A 261 14.60 -11.45 -17.44
C GLU A 261 14.76 -11.10 -15.97
N ASP A 262 14.10 -11.89 -15.13
CA ASP A 262 14.36 -11.94 -13.71
C ASP A 262 15.25 -13.15 -13.44
N THR A 263 16.47 -12.92 -12.94
CA THR A 263 17.43 -13.98 -12.66
C THR A 263 17.09 -14.77 -11.41
N GLY A 264 16.31 -14.20 -10.49
CA GLY A 264 15.89 -14.85 -9.23
C GLY A 264 17.05 -15.10 -8.28
N GLU A 265 18.01 -14.19 -8.21
CA GLU A 265 19.19 -14.30 -7.34
C GLU A 265 18.83 -14.21 -5.85
N ASP A 266 17.69 -13.62 -5.52
CA ASP A 266 17.14 -13.58 -4.16
C ASP A 266 16.44 -14.89 -3.75
N GLY A 267 16.29 -15.84 -4.68
CA GLY A 267 15.65 -17.13 -4.52
C GLY A 267 14.24 -17.21 -5.11
N PHE A 268 13.69 -16.10 -5.60
CA PHE A 268 12.31 -16.02 -6.08
C PHE A 268 12.25 -15.26 -7.42
N ARG A 269 11.19 -15.49 -8.20
CA ARG A 269 10.90 -14.75 -9.45
C ARG A 269 9.55 -14.03 -9.42
N ARG A 270 8.75 -14.31 -8.42
CA ARG A 270 7.44 -13.72 -8.12
C ARG A 270 7.37 -13.49 -6.63
N THR A 271 6.18 -13.46 -6.04
CA THR A 271 6.05 -13.37 -4.59
C THR A 271 6.82 -14.51 -3.88
N ALA A 272 7.44 -14.19 -2.77
CA ALA A 272 8.01 -15.15 -1.83
C ALA A 272 6.97 -15.52 -0.75
N PRO A 273 7.07 -16.69 -0.11
CA PRO A 273 6.36 -16.94 1.14
C PRO A 273 6.71 -15.88 2.16
N VAL A 274 5.74 -15.39 2.93
CA VAL A 274 6.01 -14.38 3.95
C VAL A 274 7.03 -14.89 4.97
N GLY A 275 7.87 -14.00 5.47
CA GLY A 275 8.94 -14.36 6.41
C GLY A 275 10.18 -14.97 5.76
N SER A 276 10.31 -14.90 4.44
CA SER A 276 11.48 -15.44 3.72
C SER A 276 12.76 -14.63 3.95
N PHE A 277 12.65 -13.37 4.35
CA PHE A 277 13.78 -12.49 4.57
C PHE A 277 13.94 -12.09 6.04
N PRO A 278 15.14 -11.66 6.46
CA PRO A 278 15.39 -11.29 7.86
C PRO A 278 14.50 -10.14 8.33
N ALA A 279 14.07 -10.23 9.59
CA ALA A 279 13.32 -9.15 10.22
C ALA A 279 14.18 -7.89 10.41
N ASN A 280 13.54 -6.72 10.33
CA ASN A 280 14.16 -5.48 10.77
C ASN A 280 14.28 -5.41 12.31
N ALA A 281 14.83 -4.32 12.85
CA ALA A 281 15.08 -4.22 14.28
C ALA A 281 13.79 -4.17 15.15
N PHE A 282 12.63 -3.91 14.58
CA PHE A 282 11.34 -4.01 15.27
C PHE A 282 10.67 -5.37 15.11
N GLY A 283 11.25 -6.29 14.34
CA GLY A 283 10.74 -7.64 14.13
C GLY A 283 9.84 -7.81 12.90
N LEU A 284 9.69 -6.78 12.06
CA LEU A 284 8.93 -6.85 10.82
C LEU A 284 9.76 -7.52 9.71
N LYS A 285 9.12 -8.38 8.95
CA LYS A 285 9.70 -9.09 7.81
C LYS A 285 9.04 -8.63 6.51
N ASP A 286 9.74 -8.80 5.41
CA ASP A 286 9.27 -8.54 4.03
C ASP A 286 8.79 -7.09 3.78
N ILE A 287 9.00 -6.17 4.73
CA ILE A 287 8.60 -4.75 4.67
C ILE A 287 9.28 -3.98 3.52
N SER A 288 10.13 -4.61 2.76
CA SER A 288 10.83 -4.12 1.58
C SER A 288 10.77 -5.18 0.49
N GLY A 289 10.18 -4.86 -0.65
CA GLY A 289 9.98 -5.80 -1.76
C GLY A 289 8.71 -6.64 -1.60
N ASN A 290 8.69 -7.83 -2.15
CA ASN A 290 7.61 -8.82 -2.19
C ASN A 290 6.31 -8.27 -2.79
N VAL A 291 5.45 -7.57 -2.03
CA VAL A 291 4.26 -6.90 -2.55
C VAL A 291 4.10 -5.48 -2.02
N TRP A 292 3.46 -4.59 -2.80
CA TRP A 292 3.04 -3.29 -2.33
C TRP A 292 2.00 -3.40 -1.22
N GLU A 293 2.13 -2.59 -0.19
CA GLU A 293 1.27 -2.59 0.98
C GLU A 293 0.41 -1.32 1.04
N TRP A 294 -0.90 -1.49 1.28
CA TRP A 294 -1.84 -0.40 1.43
C TRP A 294 -1.69 0.31 2.77
N CYS A 295 -1.62 1.65 2.71
CA CYS A 295 -1.80 2.51 3.88
C CYS A 295 -3.23 3.06 3.96
N ALA A 296 -3.61 3.54 5.14
CA ALA A 296 -4.93 4.14 5.36
C ALA A 296 -5.09 5.48 4.66
N ASP A 297 -3.99 6.17 4.40
CA ASP A 297 -3.91 7.57 3.96
C ASP A 297 -4.42 7.75 2.54
N TYR A 298 -5.10 8.86 2.28
CA TYR A 298 -5.26 9.39 0.94
C TYR A 298 -3.92 9.89 0.42
N TYR A 299 -3.74 9.87 -0.90
CA TYR A 299 -2.57 10.41 -1.55
C TYR A 299 -2.78 11.87 -1.96
N GLN A 300 -1.79 12.71 -1.63
CA GLN A 300 -1.58 14.06 -2.20
C GLN A 300 -0.07 14.29 -2.36
N PRO A 301 0.40 14.78 -3.53
CA PRO A 301 1.84 14.91 -3.80
C PRO A 301 2.53 16.00 -2.95
N ASP A 302 1.78 16.93 -2.39
CA ASP A 302 2.25 18.05 -1.56
C ASP A 302 1.94 17.87 -0.05
N TYR A 303 1.52 16.66 0.35
CA TYR A 303 1.13 16.42 1.75
C TYR A 303 2.30 16.62 2.73
N TYR A 304 3.53 16.22 2.36
CA TYR A 304 4.68 16.41 3.24
C TYR A 304 5.04 17.87 3.42
N GLU A 305 4.85 18.71 2.39
CA GLU A 305 4.98 20.16 2.51
C GLU A 305 3.93 20.75 3.47
N ALA A 306 2.69 20.29 3.37
CA ALA A 306 1.63 20.66 4.31
C ALA A 306 1.95 20.23 5.75
N CYS A 307 2.56 19.06 5.93
CA CYS A 307 3.02 18.58 7.24
C CYS A 307 4.07 19.50 7.86
N VAL A 308 5.05 19.98 7.08
CA VAL A 308 6.04 20.94 7.56
C VAL A 308 5.38 22.24 8.02
N GLN A 309 4.44 22.76 7.24
CA GLN A 309 3.70 23.98 7.56
C GLN A 309 2.86 23.81 8.84
N GLN A 310 2.13 22.69 8.95
CA GLN A 310 1.29 22.38 10.11
C GLN A 310 2.10 22.16 11.38
N GLY A 311 3.25 21.51 11.26
CA GLY A 311 4.15 21.22 12.40
C GLY A 311 4.80 22.49 12.96
N ALA A 312 5.02 23.52 12.13
CA ALA A 312 5.65 24.79 12.52
C ALA A 312 6.94 24.58 13.36
N GLY A 313 7.77 23.63 12.95
CA GLY A 313 9.00 23.24 13.63
C GLY A 313 8.83 22.27 14.81
N ARG A 314 7.63 21.73 15.03
CA ARG A 314 7.36 20.69 16.04
C ARG A 314 6.97 19.39 15.37
N PRO A 315 7.20 18.22 15.99
CA PRO A 315 6.73 16.96 15.47
C PRO A 315 5.20 16.92 15.32
N LEU A 316 4.70 16.45 14.19
CA LEU A 316 3.28 16.12 14.01
C LEU A 316 2.97 14.83 14.77
N ARG A 317 1.94 14.87 15.60
CA ARG A 317 1.55 13.70 16.38
C ARG A 317 0.51 12.85 15.65
N ASN A 318 0.84 11.57 15.41
CA ASN A 318 -0.01 10.56 14.79
C ASN A 318 -0.72 11.08 13.53
N PRO A 319 0.00 11.58 12.50
CA PRO A 319 -0.63 12.05 11.27
C PRO A 319 -1.38 10.90 10.57
N ARG A 320 -2.48 11.23 9.90
CA ARG A 320 -3.40 10.28 9.27
C ARG A 320 -3.59 10.51 7.78
N GLY A 321 -2.66 11.24 7.16
CA GLY A 321 -2.79 11.66 5.78
C GLY A 321 -3.73 12.86 5.59
N PRO A 322 -3.89 13.32 4.35
CA PRO A 322 -4.81 14.40 4.00
C PRO A 322 -6.27 13.92 4.11
N GLU A 323 -7.21 14.87 4.22
CA GLU A 323 -8.64 14.57 4.34
C GLU A 323 -9.26 14.03 3.04
N SER A 324 -8.63 14.29 1.90
CA SER A 324 -9.07 13.82 0.58
C SER A 324 -7.88 13.55 -0.32
N SER A 325 -8.10 12.75 -1.36
CA SER A 325 -7.10 12.53 -2.41
C SER A 325 -7.11 13.65 -3.42
N PHE A 326 -5.92 14.05 -3.86
CA PHE A 326 -5.76 14.93 -5.01
C PHE A 326 -4.44 14.59 -5.73
N ASP A 327 -4.51 14.47 -7.06
CA ASP A 327 -3.35 14.37 -7.92
C ASP A 327 -3.60 15.26 -9.16
N PRO A 328 -2.79 16.29 -9.40
CA PRO A 328 -2.95 17.16 -10.56
C PRO A 328 -2.72 16.45 -11.90
N GLN A 329 -2.04 15.31 -11.90
CA GLN A 329 -1.81 14.52 -13.11
C GLN A 329 -3.01 13.63 -13.46
N GLU A 330 -3.82 13.26 -12.44
CA GLU A 330 -5.02 12.44 -12.60
C GLU A 330 -6.19 13.02 -11.79
N PRO A 331 -6.66 14.21 -12.16
CA PRO A 331 -7.70 14.91 -11.43
C PRO A 331 -9.00 14.09 -11.42
N GLY A 332 -9.62 13.99 -10.24
CA GLY A 332 -10.87 13.25 -10.05
C GLY A 332 -10.69 11.75 -9.74
N ILE A 333 -9.47 11.24 -9.78
CA ILE A 333 -9.16 9.86 -9.36
C ILE A 333 -8.77 9.83 -7.89
N VAL A 334 -9.49 9.04 -7.11
CA VAL A 334 -9.18 8.85 -5.68
C VAL A 334 -8.04 7.86 -5.54
N LYS A 335 -6.93 8.31 -4.95
CA LYS A 335 -5.74 7.50 -4.70
C LYS A 335 -5.50 7.28 -3.21
N ARG A 336 -4.89 6.14 -2.88
CA ARG A 336 -4.42 5.78 -1.55
C ARG A 336 -2.93 5.50 -1.60
N VAL A 337 -2.25 5.75 -0.48
CA VAL A 337 -0.83 5.49 -0.37
C VAL A 337 -0.54 3.99 -0.36
N GLN A 338 0.50 3.60 -1.07
CA GLN A 338 1.12 2.27 -1.03
C GLN A 338 2.60 2.42 -0.72
N ARG A 339 3.15 1.48 0.05
CA ARG A 339 4.55 1.46 0.45
C ARG A 339 5.16 0.07 0.24
N GLY A 340 6.48 -0.05 0.39
CA GLY A 340 7.23 -1.31 0.41
C GLY A 340 7.79 -1.78 -0.91
N GLY A 341 7.22 -1.39 -2.04
CA GLY A 341 7.60 -1.92 -3.34
C GLY A 341 7.12 -3.34 -3.57
N SER A 342 7.69 -4.04 -4.54
CA SER A 342 7.29 -5.41 -4.86
C SER A 342 8.41 -6.19 -5.56
N PHE A 343 8.18 -7.49 -5.77
CA PHE A 343 9.05 -8.36 -6.56
C PHE A 343 9.32 -7.85 -8.00
N MET A 344 8.51 -6.90 -8.49
CA MET A 344 8.73 -6.26 -9.79
C MET A 344 9.56 -4.99 -9.72
N CYS A 345 9.91 -4.51 -8.53
CA CYS A 345 10.70 -3.30 -8.38
C CYS A 345 12.19 -3.57 -8.64
N SER A 346 12.84 -2.64 -9.31
CA SER A 346 14.29 -2.65 -9.59
C SER A 346 14.78 -1.23 -9.82
N ASP A 347 16.10 -1.02 -9.76
CA ASP A 347 16.71 0.27 -10.07
C ASP A 347 16.38 0.78 -11.49
N GLN A 348 15.95 -0.10 -12.39
CA GLN A 348 15.61 0.22 -13.77
C GLN A 348 14.17 0.70 -13.94
N TYR A 349 13.27 0.37 -13.00
CA TYR A 349 11.85 0.61 -13.14
C TYR A 349 11.23 1.32 -11.93
N CYS A 350 11.35 0.74 -10.75
CA CYS A 350 10.68 1.17 -9.54
C CYS A 350 11.62 0.99 -8.34
N ILE A 351 11.78 2.02 -7.53
CA ILE A 351 12.63 1.98 -6.33
C ILE A 351 11.82 2.12 -5.03
N GLY A 352 10.53 1.78 -5.07
CA GLY A 352 9.63 1.87 -3.92
C GLY A 352 9.89 0.90 -2.79
N TYR A 353 10.89 0.01 -2.93
CA TYR A 353 11.37 -0.91 -1.89
C TYR A 353 12.30 -0.26 -0.86
N ARG A 354 12.50 1.07 -0.94
CA ARG A 354 13.22 1.86 0.08
C ARG A 354 12.28 2.25 1.23
N THR A 355 12.86 2.63 2.36
CA THR A 355 12.11 3.15 3.54
C THR A 355 11.85 4.63 3.45
#